data_0bdb14f3188fcaf27322b377c2ea40e9
#
_entry.id   0bdb14f3188fcaf27322b377c2ea40e9
#
_cell.length_a   1.000
_cell.length_b   1.000
_cell.length_c   1.000
_cell.angle_alpha   90.00
_cell.angle_beta   90.00
_cell.angle_gamma   90.00
#
_symmetry.space_group_name_H-M   'P 1'
#
loop_
_entity.id
_entity.type
_entity.pdbx_description
1 polymer ?
#
loop_
_entity_poly.entity_id
_entity_poly.type
_entity_poly.pdbx_seq_one_letter_code
_entity_poly.pdbx_strand_id
1 'polypeptide(L)'
;STDTMPAANTNAEFTLMCFGERLDFSVYDQSCFTILYFGTSFSQAALFNTAMELLTEIQQITAGMHLLLNASFSGKGLQYLVDTASRIFGNPIYVVDLQNKYLAISAGIVPDNDFFREESKSGYISKQGIASIRANHLDEMVRKYNHPYYYTSELVHTGMLVDAIHIQNIEVGHVMLLESEHPFEDYVPDFFH
;
A
#
# COMPACT_ATOMS: atom_id res chain seq x y z
N SER A 1 15.12 -15.67 31.64
CA SER A 1 14.81 -16.65 32.67
C SER A 1 13.77 -17.63 32.13
N THR A 2 13.96 -18.90 32.35
CA THR A 2 13.05 -19.98 31.91
C THR A 2 11.66 -19.89 32.54
N ASP A 3 11.47 -19.08 33.57
CA ASP A 3 10.23 -18.95 34.32
C ASP A 3 9.13 -18.13 33.60
N THR A 4 9.44 -17.54 32.46
CA THR A 4 8.49 -16.74 31.67
C THR A 4 8.13 -17.37 30.32
N MET A 5 8.62 -18.58 30.05
CA MET A 5 8.30 -19.27 28.79
C MET A 5 6.85 -19.78 28.81
N PRO A 6 6.11 -19.68 27.69
CA PRO A 6 4.76 -20.23 27.59
C PRO A 6 4.78 -21.75 27.73
N ALA A 7 3.64 -22.33 28.16
CA ALA A 7 3.52 -23.77 28.28
C ALA A 7 3.69 -24.43 26.88
N ALA A 8 4.47 -25.50 26.80
CA ALA A 8 4.81 -26.17 25.55
C ALA A 8 3.62 -26.91 24.88
N ASN A 9 2.51 -27.07 25.59
CA ASN A 9 1.34 -27.84 25.15
C ASN A 9 0.11 -26.98 24.84
N THR A 10 0.33 -25.77 24.30
CA THR A 10 -0.77 -24.88 23.90
C THR A 10 -1.25 -25.18 22.48
N ASN A 11 -2.54 -24.99 22.21
CA ASN A 11 -3.14 -25.12 20.88
C ASN A 11 -3.08 -23.81 20.07
N ALA A 12 -2.46 -22.76 20.61
CA ALA A 12 -2.33 -21.49 19.93
C ALA A 12 -0.97 -21.40 19.23
N GLU A 13 -0.92 -20.74 18.07
CA GLU A 13 0.32 -20.42 17.38
C GLU A 13 1.02 -19.26 18.08
N PHE A 14 2.31 -19.42 18.36
CA PHE A 14 3.14 -18.40 19.01
C PHE A 14 4.43 -18.18 18.26
N THR A 15 4.87 -16.92 18.22
CA THR A 15 6.23 -16.55 17.83
C THR A 15 7.00 -16.19 19.08
N LEU A 16 8.06 -16.93 19.37
CA LEU A 16 8.96 -16.71 20.50
C LEU A 16 10.21 -15.96 20.01
N MET A 17 10.47 -14.80 20.57
CA MET A 17 11.72 -14.05 20.35
C MET A 17 12.67 -14.32 21.53
N CYS A 18 13.73 -15.06 21.26
CA CYS A 18 14.69 -15.51 22.29
C CYS A 18 16.01 -14.75 22.16
N PHE A 19 16.53 -14.26 23.28
CA PHE A 19 17.76 -13.45 23.36
C PHE A 19 18.78 -14.09 24.28
N GLY A 20 20.05 -13.91 23.96
CA GLY A 20 21.15 -14.34 24.84
C GLY A 20 21.74 -15.69 24.44
N GLU A 21 21.97 -16.56 25.41
CA GLU A 21 22.52 -17.90 25.16
C GLU A 21 21.45 -18.81 24.54
N ARG A 22 21.89 -19.72 23.65
CA ARG A 22 20.99 -20.64 22.97
C ARG A 22 20.38 -21.61 23.98
N LEU A 23 19.04 -21.57 24.06
CA LEU A 23 18.26 -22.50 24.87
C LEU A 23 17.93 -23.78 24.10
N ASP A 24 17.63 -24.86 24.83
CA ASP A 24 17.06 -26.07 24.25
C ASP A 24 15.55 -25.89 24.04
N PHE A 25 15.12 -25.90 22.78
CA PHE A 25 13.72 -25.73 22.39
C PHE A 25 13.07 -27.08 22.01
N SER A 26 13.73 -28.22 22.28
CA SER A 26 13.24 -29.55 21.90
C SER A 26 11.86 -29.89 22.50
N VAL A 27 11.46 -29.21 23.56
CA VAL A 27 10.15 -29.40 24.22
C VAL A 27 9.01 -28.70 23.53
N TYR A 28 9.29 -27.79 22.56
CA TYR A 28 8.26 -27.04 21.85
C TYR A 28 7.93 -27.68 20.52
N ASP A 29 6.64 -27.89 20.28
CA ASP A 29 6.17 -28.37 18.98
C ASP A 29 6.32 -27.29 17.91
N GLN A 30 7.16 -27.55 16.93
CA GLN A 30 7.43 -26.62 15.82
C GLN A 30 6.20 -26.36 14.94
N SER A 31 5.14 -27.17 15.03
CA SER A 31 3.87 -26.88 14.36
C SER A 31 3.08 -25.74 14.99
N CYS A 32 3.33 -25.47 16.27
CA CYS A 32 2.64 -24.42 17.05
C CYS A 32 3.54 -23.21 17.39
N PHE A 33 4.87 -23.38 17.28
CA PHE A 33 5.82 -22.36 17.69
C PHE A 33 6.80 -22.00 16.59
N THR A 34 6.83 -20.72 16.23
CA THR A 34 7.93 -20.13 15.46
C THR A 34 8.94 -19.54 16.44
N ILE A 35 10.18 -19.99 16.39
CA ILE A 35 11.23 -19.55 17.33
C ILE A 35 12.25 -18.72 16.56
N LEU A 36 12.34 -17.43 16.92
CA LEU A 36 13.35 -16.50 16.42
C LEU A 36 14.43 -16.33 17.50
N TYR A 37 15.65 -16.75 17.19
CA TYR A 37 16.78 -16.65 18.10
C TYR A 37 17.70 -15.50 17.71
N PHE A 38 17.95 -14.60 18.66
CA PHE A 38 18.85 -13.45 18.51
C PHE A 38 20.02 -13.59 19.46
N GLY A 39 21.25 -13.54 18.95
CA GLY A 39 22.45 -13.56 19.75
C GLY A 39 22.59 -12.30 20.64
N THR A 40 23.65 -12.29 21.46
CA THR A 40 23.93 -11.21 22.42
C THR A 40 24.30 -9.86 21.77
N SER A 41 24.56 -9.83 20.47
CA SER A 41 24.94 -8.60 19.72
C SER A 41 23.77 -7.67 19.42
N PHE A 42 22.55 -8.10 19.63
CA PHE A 42 21.35 -7.29 19.35
C PHE A 42 20.77 -6.68 20.63
N SER A 43 20.33 -5.43 20.53
CA SER A 43 19.57 -4.79 21.60
C SER A 43 18.15 -5.36 21.65
N GLN A 44 17.79 -5.97 22.77
CA GLN A 44 16.45 -6.50 23.00
C GLN A 44 15.36 -5.43 22.81
N ALA A 45 15.61 -4.22 23.32
CA ALA A 45 14.67 -3.11 23.19
C ALA A 45 14.49 -2.67 21.72
N ALA A 46 15.59 -2.58 20.95
CA ALA A 46 15.52 -2.22 19.55
C ALA A 46 14.72 -3.26 18.75
N LEU A 47 15.01 -4.55 18.91
CA LEU A 47 14.28 -5.62 18.22
C LEU A 47 12.80 -5.67 18.61
N PHE A 48 12.48 -5.44 19.90
CA PHE A 48 11.09 -5.36 20.34
C PHE A 48 10.35 -4.19 19.68
N ASN A 49 10.97 -3.00 19.64
CA ASN A 49 10.38 -1.84 19.00
C ASN A 49 10.14 -2.08 17.51
N THR A 50 11.13 -2.60 16.78
CA THR A 50 10.99 -2.96 15.37
C THR A 50 9.86 -3.98 15.14
N ALA A 51 9.77 -5.01 15.99
CA ALA A 51 8.67 -5.97 15.90
C ALA A 51 7.30 -5.34 16.15
N MET A 52 7.20 -4.41 17.09
CA MET A 52 5.95 -3.68 17.37
C MET A 52 5.57 -2.73 16.23
N GLU A 53 6.56 -2.06 15.61
CA GLU A 53 6.36 -1.23 14.43
C GLU A 53 5.80 -2.07 13.28
N LEU A 54 6.43 -3.20 12.93
CA LEU A 54 5.97 -4.11 11.90
C LEU A 54 4.56 -4.67 12.16
N LEU A 55 4.26 -5.06 13.42
CA LEU A 55 2.92 -5.53 13.78
C LEU A 55 1.86 -4.43 13.62
N THR A 56 2.20 -3.20 13.98
CA THR A 56 1.29 -2.06 13.81
C THR A 56 1.03 -1.78 12.34
N GLU A 57 2.07 -1.82 11.50
CA GLU A 57 1.98 -1.67 10.06
C GLU A 57 1.09 -2.74 9.43
N ILE A 58 1.31 -4.02 9.73
CA ILE A 58 0.47 -5.13 9.26
C ILE A 58 -0.99 -4.95 9.68
N GLN A 59 -1.24 -4.50 10.91
CA GLN A 59 -2.61 -4.23 11.37
C GLN A 59 -3.27 -3.09 10.60
N GLN A 60 -2.53 -2.02 10.29
CA GLN A 60 -3.04 -0.90 9.49
C GLN A 60 -3.36 -1.32 8.06
N ILE A 61 -2.48 -2.07 7.41
CA ILE A 61 -2.69 -2.63 6.07
C ILE A 61 -3.95 -3.52 6.07
N THR A 62 -4.04 -4.45 7.01
CA THR A 62 -5.18 -5.37 7.12
C THR A 62 -6.49 -4.63 7.32
N ALA A 63 -6.52 -3.64 8.21
CA ALA A 63 -7.71 -2.81 8.44
C ALA A 63 -8.08 -2.01 7.18
N GLY A 64 -7.09 -1.46 6.48
CA GLY A 64 -7.28 -0.76 5.20
C GLY A 64 -7.89 -1.67 4.14
N MET A 65 -7.37 -2.88 3.97
CA MET A 65 -7.90 -3.89 3.04
C MET A 65 -9.37 -4.22 3.35
N HIS A 66 -9.71 -4.44 4.62
CA HIS A 66 -11.10 -4.68 5.03
C HIS A 66 -12.04 -3.51 4.68
N LEU A 67 -11.57 -2.27 4.87
CA LEU A 67 -12.35 -1.09 4.50
C LEU A 67 -12.55 -1.00 2.99
N LEU A 68 -11.54 -1.27 2.17
CA LEU A 68 -11.66 -1.29 0.71
C LEU A 68 -12.58 -2.39 0.22
N LEU A 69 -12.47 -3.60 0.75
CA LEU A 69 -13.38 -4.70 0.42
C LEU A 69 -14.84 -4.34 0.77
N ASN A 70 -15.08 -3.81 1.96
CA ASN A 70 -16.42 -3.35 2.35
C ASN A 70 -16.93 -2.22 1.43
N ALA A 71 -16.06 -1.30 1.03
CA ALA A 71 -16.42 -0.24 0.09
C ALA A 71 -16.80 -0.80 -1.28
N SER A 72 -16.04 -1.78 -1.81
CA SER A 72 -16.31 -2.40 -3.11
C SER A 72 -17.63 -3.15 -3.15
N PHE A 73 -17.97 -3.86 -2.07
CA PHE A 73 -19.26 -4.61 -1.95
C PHE A 73 -20.43 -3.75 -1.50
N SER A 74 -20.24 -2.51 -1.12
CA SER A 74 -21.29 -1.62 -0.60
C SER A 74 -22.35 -1.20 -1.63
N GLY A 75 -22.06 -1.37 -2.93
CA GLY A 75 -22.89 -0.87 -4.04
C GLY A 75 -22.91 0.65 -4.18
N LYS A 76 -22.06 1.39 -3.47
CA LYS A 76 -22.02 2.87 -3.50
C LYS A 76 -21.24 3.44 -4.70
N GLY A 77 -20.65 2.56 -5.51
CA GLY A 77 -19.97 2.92 -6.76
C GLY A 77 -18.52 3.36 -6.60
N LEU A 78 -17.89 3.66 -7.75
CA LEU A 78 -16.45 3.91 -7.86
C LEU A 78 -15.99 5.12 -7.04
N GLN A 79 -16.76 6.21 -7.01
CA GLN A 79 -16.40 7.42 -6.26
C GLN A 79 -16.22 7.12 -4.77
N TYR A 80 -17.13 6.35 -4.18
CA TYR A 80 -17.04 5.97 -2.77
C TYR A 80 -15.81 5.09 -2.48
N LEU A 81 -15.47 4.19 -3.41
CA LEU A 81 -14.28 3.37 -3.29
C LEU A 81 -13.01 4.23 -3.33
N VAL A 82 -12.92 5.15 -4.28
CA VAL A 82 -11.80 6.09 -4.44
C VAL A 82 -11.65 7.00 -3.22
N ASP A 83 -12.74 7.53 -2.68
CA ASP A 83 -12.72 8.37 -1.47
C ASP A 83 -12.29 7.56 -0.23
N THR A 84 -12.65 6.28 -0.18
CA THR A 84 -12.23 5.38 0.91
C THR A 84 -10.74 5.07 0.79
N ALA A 85 -10.25 4.74 -0.39
CA ALA A 85 -8.85 4.47 -0.66
C ALA A 85 -7.97 5.71 -0.36
N SER A 86 -8.38 6.87 -0.82
CA SER A 86 -7.66 8.13 -0.56
C SER A 86 -7.49 8.41 0.93
N ARG A 87 -8.51 8.13 1.75
CA ARG A 87 -8.41 8.28 3.22
C ARG A 87 -7.46 7.28 3.86
N ILE A 88 -7.39 6.05 3.32
CA ILE A 88 -6.49 5.01 3.83
C ILE A 88 -5.03 5.37 3.50
N PHE A 89 -4.76 5.77 2.27
CA PHE A 89 -3.40 6.14 1.84
C PHE A 89 -2.98 7.55 2.27
N GLY A 90 -3.91 8.38 2.74
CA GLY A 90 -3.63 9.78 3.09
C GLY A 90 -3.25 10.66 1.90
N ASN A 91 -3.47 10.20 0.68
CA ASN A 91 -3.04 10.85 -0.56
C ASN A 91 -4.17 10.87 -1.62
N PRO A 92 -4.14 11.83 -2.57
CA PRO A 92 -5.15 11.90 -3.63
C PRO A 92 -5.10 10.70 -4.57
N ILE A 93 -6.27 10.20 -4.96
CA ILE A 93 -6.42 9.12 -5.93
C ILE A 93 -7.27 9.57 -7.10
N TYR A 94 -6.85 9.18 -8.30
CA TYR A 94 -7.54 9.41 -9.56
C TYR A 94 -7.73 8.10 -10.29
N VAL A 95 -8.90 7.95 -10.89
CA VAL A 95 -9.19 6.83 -11.82
C VAL A 95 -9.56 7.41 -13.17
N VAL A 96 -8.89 6.95 -14.21
CA VAL A 96 -9.14 7.37 -15.60
C VAL A 96 -9.44 6.18 -16.50
N ASP A 97 -10.23 6.40 -17.54
CA ASP A 97 -10.40 5.42 -18.61
C ASP A 97 -9.26 5.50 -19.65
N LEU A 98 -9.29 4.60 -20.63
CA LEU A 98 -8.31 4.57 -21.73
C LEU A 98 -8.39 5.79 -22.67
N GLN A 99 -9.41 6.62 -22.54
CA GLN A 99 -9.58 7.88 -23.28
C GLN A 99 -9.15 9.09 -22.47
N ASN A 100 -8.47 8.86 -21.32
CA ASN A 100 -8.00 9.89 -20.39
C ASN A 100 -9.12 10.72 -19.75
N LYS A 101 -10.32 10.16 -19.63
CA LYS A 101 -11.42 10.75 -18.88
C LYS A 101 -11.35 10.34 -17.45
N TYR A 102 -11.48 11.29 -16.53
CA TYR A 102 -11.61 11.00 -15.11
C TYR A 102 -12.95 10.30 -14.83
N LEU A 103 -12.88 9.08 -14.30
CA LEU A 103 -14.04 8.31 -13.85
C LEU A 103 -14.35 8.58 -12.38
N ALA A 104 -13.31 8.82 -11.57
CA ALA A 104 -13.43 9.25 -10.19
C ALA A 104 -12.17 10.02 -9.77
N ILE A 105 -12.35 10.97 -8.86
CA ILE A 105 -11.30 11.79 -8.24
C ILE A 105 -11.63 11.87 -6.75
N SER A 106 -10.67 11.60 -5.88
CA SER A 106 -10.88 11.69 -4.44
C SER A 106 -11.30 13.10 -4.03
N ALA A 107 -12.39 13.21 -3.26
CA ALA A 107 -12.97 14.50 -2.89
C ALA A 107 -12.38 15.10 -1.60
N GLY A 108 -11.87 14.24 -0.69
CA GLY A 108 -11.42 14.66 0.64
C GLY A 108 -10.00 15.22 0.69
N ILE A 109 -9.13 14.78 -0.22
CA ILE A 109 -7.72 15.17 -0.32
C ILE A 109 -7.50 15.64 -1.75
N VAL A 110 -7.27 16.93 -1.93
CA VAL A 110 -7.08 17.57 -3.24
C VAL A 110 -5.68 18.18 -3.26
N PRO A 111 -4.83 17.85 -4.26
CA PRO A 111 -3.49 18.42 -4.34
C PRO A 111 -3.55 19.94 -4.42
N ASP A 112 -2.68 20.61 -3.70
CA ASP A 112 -2.50 22.08 -3.84
C ASP A 112 -1.67 22.40 -5.10
N ASN A 113 -2.23 22.01 -6.25
CA ASN A 113 -1.62 22.18 -7.55
C ASN A 113 -2.67 22.64 -8.57
N ASP A 114 -2.44 23.78 -9.19
CA ASP A 114 -3.36 24.38 -10.16
C ASP A 114 -3.60 23.47 -11.38
N PHE A 115 -2.58 22.70 -11.80
CA PHE A 115 -2.69 21.77 -12.90
C PHE A 115 -3.78 20.71 -12.65
N PHE A 116 -3.73 20.00 -11.52
CA PHE A 116 -4.75 19.01 -11.16
C PHE A 116 -6.11 19.65 -10.92
N ARG A 117 -6.13 20.87 -10.40
CA ARG A 117 -7.39 21.61 -10.18
C ARG A 117 -8.10 21.94 -11.48
N GLU A 118 -7.35 22.31 -12.52
CA GLU A 118 -7.90 22.57 -13.88
C GLU A 118 -8.34 21.28 -14.56
N GLU A 119 -7.53 20.21 -14.50
CA GLU A 119 -7.89 18.91 -15.05
C GLU A 119 -9.15 18.34 -14.41
N SER A 120 -9.27 18.42 -13.10
CA SER A 120 -10.47 17.97 -12.36
C SER A 120 -11.73 18.69 -12.83
N LYS A 121 -11.64 20.00 -13.14
CA LYS A 121 -12.78 20.75 -13.69
C LYS A 121 -13.13 20.36 -15.12
N SER A 122 -12.13 20.02 -15.92
CA SER A 122 -12.34 19.61 -17.31
C SER A 122 -12.92 18.20 -17.44
N GLY A 123 -12.69 17.36 -16.43
CA GLY A 123 -13.05 15.94 -16.43
C GLY A 123 -12.15 15.07 -17.32
N TYR A 124 -11.04 15.60 -17.81
CA TYR A 124 -10.08 14.89 -18.67
C TYR A 124 -8.65 15.28 -18.33
N ILE A 125 -7.71 14.34 -18.55
CA ILE A 125 -6.28 14.67 -18.54
C ILE A 125 -6.02 15.71 -19.64
N SER A 126 -5.30 16.75 -19.32
CA SER A 126 -4.96 17.83 -20.25
C SER A 126 -4.06 17.34 -21.40
N LYS A 127 -4.01 18.09 -22.49
CA LYS A 127 -3.08 17.79 -23.60
C LYS A 127 -1.63 17.74 -23.14
N GLN A 128 -1.27 18.57 -22.17
CA GLN A 128 0.06 18.61 -21.59
C GLN A 128 0.33 17.37 -20.73
N GLY A 129 -0.65 16.93 -19.93
CA GLY A 129 -0.58 15.67 -19.18
C GLY A 129 -0.43 14.46 -20.10
N ILE A 130 -1.23 14.37 -21.16
CA ILE A 130 -1.11 13.30 -22.18
C ILE A 130 0.26 13.33 -22.87
N ALA A 131 0.80 14.51 -23.18
CA ALA A 131 2.12 14.63 -23.76
C ALA A 131 3.22 14.13 -22.79
N SER A 132 3.08 14.43 -21.50
CA SER A 132 4.00 13.94 -20.46
C SER A 132 3.92 12.41 -20.32
N ILE A 133 2.72 11.82 -20.25
CA ILE A 133 2.51 10.37 -20.20
C ILE A 133 3.22 9.68 -21.37
N ARG A 134 3.04 10.19 -22.59
CA ARG A 134 3.66 9.64 -23.80
C ARG A 134 5.19 9.80 -23.82
N ALA A 135 5.69 10.98 -23.43
CA ALA A 135 7.13 11.26 -23.41
C ALA A 135 7.88 10.34 -22.43
N ASN A 136 7.22 9.95 -21.34
CA ASN A 136 7.77 9.06 -20.31
C ASN A 136 7.39 7.58 -20.52
N HIS A 137 6.72 7.23 -21.63
CA HIS A 137 6.28 5.86 -21.93
C HIS A 137 5.50 5.19 -20.79
N LEU A 138 4.73 5.98 -20.02
CA LEU A 138 4.12 5.53 -18.77
C LEU A 138 3.20 4.31 -18.98
N ASP A 139 2.34 4.34 -20.01
CA ASP A 139 1.43 3.22 -20.34
C ASP A 139 2.20 1.93 -20.65
N GLU A 140 3.34 2.05 -21.35
CA GLU A 140 4.19 0.90 -21.69
C GLU A 140 4.87 0.33 -20.44
N MET A 141 5.31 1.20 -19.52
CA MET A 141 5.98 0.79 -18.30
C MET A 141 5.01 0.09 -17.34
N VAL A 142 3.81 0.63 -17.15
CA VAL A 142 2.76 0.01 -16.32
C VAL A 142 2.43 -1.39 -16.84
N ARG A 143 2.21 -1.56 -18.16
CA ARG A 143 1.93 -2.87 -18.77
C ARG A 143 3.11 -3.84 -18.66
N LYS A 144 4.34 -3.35 -18.79
CA LYS A 144 5.55 -4.17 -18.76
C LYS A 144 5.81 -4.79 -17.39
N TYR A 145 5.60 -4.01 -16.32
CA TYR A 145 5.94 -4.46 -14.98
C TYR A 145 4.85 -5.30 -14.33
N ASN A 146 3.60 -5.17 -14.75
CA ASN A 146 2.43 -5.87 -14.18
C ASN A 146 2.35 -5.72 -12.64
N HIS A 147 2.74 -4.55 -12.16
CA HIS A 147 2.64 -4.09 -10.77
C HIS A 147 2.66 -2.56 -10.78
N PRO A 148 2.27 -1.88 -9.70
CA PRO A 148 2.28 -0.43 -9.64
C PRO A 148 3.64 0.15 -10.02
N TYR A 149 3.63 1.11 -10.92
CA TYR A 149 4.83 1.77 -11.40
C TYR A 149 4.97 3.15 -10.76
N TYR A 150 6.06 3.34 -10.02
CA TYR A 150 6.39 4.65 -9.46
C TYR A 150 7.03 5.56 -10.51
N TYR A 151 6.52 6.75 -10.62
CA TYR A 151 6.95 7.75 -11.58
C TYR A 151 6.93 9.14 -10.95
N THR A 152 7.99 9.93 -11.16
CA THR A 152 8.02 11.33 -10.75
C THR A 152 7.71 12.20 -11.95
N SER A 153 6.59 12.91 -11.89
CA SER A 153 6.17 13.79 -12.95
C SER A 153 6.94 15.11 -12.90
N GLU A 154 7.69 15.41 -13.97
CA GLU A 154 8.35 16.70 -14.13
C GLU A 154 7.34 17.85 -14.27
N LEU A 155 6.14 17.56 -14.76
CA LEU A 155 5.09 18.54 -14.99
C LEU A 155 4.49 19.08 -13.70
N VAL A 156 4.36 18.23 -12.68
CA VAL A 156 3.73 18.59 -11.40
C VAL A 156 4.68 18.46 -10.22
N HIS A 157 5.91 18.03 -10.47
CA HIS A 157 6.97 17.81 -9.46
C HIS A 157 6.51 16.92 -8.28
N THR A 158 5.70 15.92 -8.60
CA THR A 158 5.08 15.03 -7.62
C THR A 158 5.30 13.58 -8.04
N GLY A 159 5.62 12.72 -7.07
CA GLY A 159 5.66 11.27 -7.25
C GLY A 159 4.25 10.71 -7.46
N MET A 160 4.14 9.70 -8.26
CA MET A 160 2.88 8.99 -8.52
C MET A 160 3.12 7.49 -8.60
N LEU A 161 2.23 6.73 -8.00
CA LEU A 161 2.06 5.32 -8.31
C LEU A 161 0.91 5.18 -9.32
N VAL A 162 1.17 4.46 -10.40
CA VAL A 162 0.20 4.21 -11.46
C VAL A 162 0.06 2.72 -11.67
N ASP A 163 -1.17 2.24 -11.72
CA ASP A 163 -1.44 0.83 -12.03
C ASP A 163 -2.60 0.72 -13.03
N ALA A 164 -2.60 -0.38 -13.80
CA ALA A 164 -3.62 -0.66 -14.79
C ALA A 164 -4.81 -1.39 -14.16
N ILE A 165 -6.01 -0.92 -14.47
CA ILE A 165 -7.25 -1.58 -14.06
C ILE A 165 -7.68 -2.57 -15.14
N HIS A 166 -7.83 -3.84 -14.75
CA HIS A 166 -8.26 -4.91 -15.64
C HIS A 166 -9.63 -5.46 -15.23
N ILE A 167 -10.49 -5.67 -16.22
CA ILE A 167 -11.74 -6.43 -16.07
C ILE A 167 -11.67 -7.61 -17.02
N GLN A 168 -11.72 -8.84 -16.48
CA GLN A 168 -11.59 -10.08 -17.28
C GLN A 168 -10.35 -10.07 -18.22
N ASN A 169 -9.21 -9.66 -17.70
CA ASN A 169 -7.94 -9.51 -18.41
C ASN A 169 -7.95 -8.44 -19.55
N ILE A 170 -8.95 -7.58 -19.60
CA ILE A 170 -8.98 -6.45 -20.53
C ILE A 170 -8.66 -5.19 -19.71
N GLU A 171 -7.62 -4.47 -20.11
CA GLU A 171 -7.29 -3.17 -19.55
C GLU A 171 -8.41 -2.17 -19.87
N VAL A 172 -8.95 -1.53 -18.84
CA VAL A 172 -10.08 -0.61 -18.96
C VAL A 172 -9.76 0.82 -18.52
N GLY A 173 -8.64 1.01 -17.87
CA GLY A 173 -8.20 2.30 -17.36
C GLY A 173 -7.01 2.19 -16.44
N HIS A 174 -6.70 3.28 -15.76
CA HIS A 174 -5.61 3.37 -14.82
C HIS A 174 -6.08 3.99 -13.51
N VAL A 175 -5.45 3.56 -12.42
CA VAL A 175 -5.54 4.20 -11.12
C VAL A 175 -4.21 4.88 -10.80
N MET A 176 -4.29 6.10 -10.26
CA MET A 176 -3.12 6.92 -9.92
C MET A 176 -3.23 7.38 -8.47
N LEU A 177 -2.21 7.15 -7.68
CA LEU A 177 -2.05 7.67 -6.33
C LEU A 177 -0.92 8.71 -6.35
N LEU A 178 -1.19 9.92 -5.90
CA LEU A 178 -0.23 11.02 -5.88
C LEU A 178 0.46 11.14 -4.53
N GLU A 179 1.77 11.33 -4.54
CA GLU A 179 2.59 11.58 -3.35
C GLU A 179 2.61 13.08 -3.01
N SER A 180 1.43 13.66 -2.67
CA SER A 180 1.32 15.11 -2.45
C SER A 180 1.22 15.53 -1.00
N GLU A 181 0.54 14.76 -0.17
CA GLU A 181 0.33 15.10 1.24
C GLU A 181 1.34 14.40 2.15
N HIS A 182 1.61 13.12 1.85
CA HIS A 182 2.54 12.28 2.60
C HIS A 182 3.43 11.49 1.65
N PRO A 183 4.72 11.29 2.00
CA PRO A 183 5.57 10.33 1.29
C PRO A 183 4.94 8.93 1.32
N PHE A 184 5.19 8.15 0.29
CA PHE A 184 4.73 6.76 0.30
C PHE A 184 5.54 5.94 1.29
N GLU A 185 4.87 5.22 2.17
CA GLU A 185 5.47 4.18 2.98
C GLU A 185 5.88 3.00 2.11
N ASP A 186 6.88 2.22 2.55
CA ASP A 186 7.47 1.14 1.76
C ASP A 186 6.45 0.07 1.31
N TYR A 187 5.38 -0.13 2.09
CA TYR A 187 4.33 -1.11 1.80
C TYR A 187 3.26 -0.61 0.80
N VAL A 188 3.20 0.70 0.53
CA VAL A 188 2.13 1.29 -0.30
C VAL A 188 2.09 0.68 -1.70
N PRO A 189 3.21 0.45 -2.41
CA PRO A 189 3.18 -0.18 -3.73
C PRO A 189 2.52 -1.56 -3.72
N ASP A 190 2.83 -2.40 -2.73
CA ASP A 190 2.28 -3.75 -2.62
C ASP A 190 0.78 -3.76 -2.25
N PHE A 191 0.37 -2.78 -1.46
CA PHE A 191 -1.04 -2.63 -1.06
C PHE A 191 -1.89 -1.96 -2.13
N PHE A 192 -1.29 -1.18 -3.02
CA PHE A 192 -2.00 -0.45 -4.09
C PHE A 192 -2.37 -1.36 -5.26
N HIS A 193 -1.63 -2.45 -5.49
CA HIS A 193 -1.89 -3.46 -6.52
C HIS A 193 -3.07 -4.34 -6.12
#